data_0f4171b6f669427c15e6d42ea4531446
#
_entry.id   0f4171b6f669427c15e6d42ea4531446
#
_cell.length_a   1.000
_cell.length_b   1.000
_cell.length_c   1.000
_cell.angle_alpha   90.00
_cell.angle_beta   90.00
_cell.angle_gamma   90.00
#
_symmetry.space_group_name_H-M   'P 1'
#
loop_
_entity.id
_entity.type
_entity.pdbx_description
1 polymer ?
#
loop_
_entity_poly.entity_id
_entity_poly.type
_entity_poly.pdbx_seq_one_letter_code
_entity_poly.pdbx_strand_id
1 'polypeptide(L)'
;MIETDKLAAERIIAATPVSPNEEAFERALRPRQLDEYVGQEKVRGQLEIFIEAARRRSESLDHVLLFGPPGLGKTTLAHIIAREMGVNLRQTSGPVLERAGDLAALLTNLEKNDVLFIDEIHRLSPVVEEILYPALEDYQIDIMIGEGPAARSVKLDLQPFTLVGATTRAGMLTNPLRDRFGIVSRLEFYTAEELARIVTRSASLLQAQIHPDGAFEIAKRARGTPRIANRLLRRVRDFAEVKADGNITANVADAALKMLDVDHVGFDLMDRKLLEAILHKFDGGPVGVDNLAAAIGEERDTIEDVLEPYLIQQGFLQRTPRGRVATLLTYRHFGLAAPDSSSPVRDLWDSGAP
;
A
#
# COMPACT_ATOMS: atom_id res chain seq x y z
N MET A 1 -29.16 7.07 13.24
CA MET A 1 -27.91 7.19 14.04
C MET A 1 -27.17 5.86 14.19
N ILE A 2 -27.72 4.72 13.72
CA ILE A 2 -27.10 3.36 13.81
C ILE A 2 -26.35 2.96 12.53
N GLU A 3 -26.66 3.55 11.39
CA GLU A 3 -25.99 3.25 10.10
C GLU A 3 -24.63 3.93 9.92
N THR A 4 -24.43 5.11 10.50
CA THR A 4 -23.16 5.84 10.41
C THR A 4 -22.04 5.22 11.22
N ASP A 5 -22.34 4.54 12.33
CA ASP A 5 -21.33 3.86 13.15
C ASP A 5 -20.83 2.54 12.53
N LYS A 6 -21.70 1.81 11.80
CA LYS A 6 -21.29 0.62 11.04
C LYS A 6 -20.37 0.95 9.87
N LEU A 7 -20.64 2.04 9.15
CA LEU A 7 -19.78 2.54 8.06
C LEU A 7 -18.39 2.99 8.54
N ALA A 8 -18.25 3.45 9.78
CA ALA A 8 -16.96 3.84 10.36
C ALA A 8 -16.10 2.62 10.75
N ALA A 9 -16.73 1.54 11.23
CA ALA A 9 -16.03 0.28 11.54
C ALA A 9 -15.58 -0.45 10.25
N GLU A 10 -16.34 -0.38 9.18
CA GLU A 10 -16.03 -1.01 7.89
C GLU A 10 -14.80 -0.44 7.17
N ARG A 11 -14.22 0.68 7.67
CA ARG A 11 -13.15 1.42 6.97
C ARG A 11 -11.79 1.44 7.67
N ILE A 12 -11.57 0.68 8.73
CA ILE A 12 -10.27 0.63 9.42
C ILE A 12 -9.16 0.14 8.49
N ILE A 13 -9.48 -0.74 7.55
CA ILE A 13 -8.55 -1.31 6.56
C ILE A 13 -8.51 -0.53 5.24
N ALA A 14 -9.34 0.49 5.03
CA ALA A 14 -9.37 1.22 3.76
C ALA A 14 -7.97 1.65 3.30
N ALA A 15 -7.66 1.43 2.03
CA ALA A 15 -6.38 1.77 1.43
C ALA A 15 -6.11 3.30 1.39
N THR A 16 -7.18 4.10 1.46
CA THR A 16 -7.13 5.57 1.40
C THR A 16 -7.62 6.21 2.71
N PRO A 17 -7.15 7.41 3.08
CA PRO A 17 -7.69 8.16 4.20
C PRO A 17 -9.18 8.46 4.00
N VAL A 18 -9.96 8.31 5.06
CA VAL A 18 -11.42 8.50 5.03
C VAL A 18 -11.78 9.98 5.18
N SER A 19 -10.88 10.80 5.71
CA SER A 19 -11.11 12.22 5.95
C SER A 19 -9.82 13.05 5.90
N PRO A 20 -9.90 14.38 5.64
CA PRO A 20 -8.74 15.28 5.71
C PRO A 20 -8.04 15.28 7.08
N ASN A 21 -8.80 15.08 8.16
CA ASN A 21 -8.24 14.97 9.51
C ASN A 21 -7.41 13.71 9.71
N GLU A 22 -7.79 12.60 9.08
CA GLU A 22 -7.02 11.36 9.12
C GLU A 22 -5.72 11.50 8.31
N GLU A 23 -5.78 12.15 7.17
CA GLU A 23 -4.59 12.43 6.37
C GLU A 23 -3.60 13.34 7.12
N ALA A 24 -4.07 14.38 7.77
CA ALA A 24 -3.24 15.26 8.60
C ALA A 24 -2.60 14.49 9.77
N PHE A 25 -3.36 13.60 10.40
CA PHE A 25 -2.87 12.72 11.46
C PHE A 25 -1.79 11.75 10.94
N GLU A 26 -2.03 11.07 9.82
CA GLU A 26 -1.04 10.19 9.20
C GLU A 26 0.25 10.95 8.84
N ARG A 27 0.14 12.18 8.32
CA ARG A 27 1.29 13.04 8.00
C ARG A 27 2.12 13.40 9.24
N ALA A 28 1.46 13.68 10.36
CA ALA A 28 2.14 14.04 11.61
C ALA A 28 2.99 12.89 12.18
N LEU A 29 2.59 11.64 11.95
CA LEU A 29 3.29 10.44 12.43
C LEU A 29 4.39 9.94 11.48
N ARG A 30 4.47 10.46 10.25
CA ARG A 30 5.48 10.00 9.28
C ARG A 30 6.89 10.28 9.76
N PRO A 31 7.81 9.32 9.65
CA PRO A 31 9.23 9.57 9.84
C PRO A 31 9.73 10.58 8.81
N ARG A 32 10.68 11.40 9.22
CA ARG A 32 11.19 12.49 8.40
C ARG A 32 12.58 12.22 7.83
N GLN A 33 13.30 11.28 8.40
CA GLN A 33 14.68 10.90 8.02
C GLN A 33 14.78 9.39 7.91
N LEU A 34 15.81 8.89 7.24
CA LEU A 34 16.05 7.46 7.06
C LEU A 34 16.34 6.74 8.39
N ASP A 35 16.96 7.40 9.34
CA ASP A 35 17.25 6.85 10.67
C ASP A 35 15.98 6.63 11.51
N GLU A 36 14.95 7.45 11.31
CA GLU A 36 13.63 7.28 11.94
C GLU A 36 12.76 6.20 11.25
N TYR A 37 13.14 5.79 10.04
CA TYR A 37 12.37 4.85 9.24
C TYR A 37 12.63 3.42 9.69
N VAL A 38 11.67 2.82 10.38
CA VAL A 38 11.74 1.44 10.90
C VAL A 38 11.44 0.42 9.82
N GLY A 39 12.17 -0.68 9.80
CA GLY A 39 11.97 -1.79 8.86
C GLY A 39 12.53 -1.54 7.47
N GLN A 40 12.21 -2.43 6.52
CA GLN A 40 12.69 -2.37 5.14
C GLN A 40 14.22 -2.22 5.05
N GLU A 41 14.98 -2.92 5.90
CA GLU A 41 16.43 -2.69 6.11
C GLU A 41 17.24 -2.69 4.82
N LYS A 42 16.93 -3.60 3.89
CA LYS A 42 17.61 -3.68 2.60
C LYS A 42 17.39 -2.43 1.76
N VAL A 43 16.13 -1.97 1.67
CA VAL A 43 15.75 -0.78 0.89
C VAL A 43 16.37 0.46 1.52
N ARG A 44 16.28 0.58 2.86
CA ARG A 44 16.86 1.68 3.61
C ARG A 44 18.38 1.78 3.41
N GLY A 45 19.12 0.68 3.59
CA GLY A 45 20.58 0.66 3.41
C GLY A 45 21.01 0.97 1.98
N GLN A 46 20.25 0.54 0.97
CA GLN A 46 20.53 0.91 -0.42
C GLN A 46 20.30 2.40 -0.67
N LEU A 47 19.16 2.94 -0.23
CA LEU A 47 18.84 4.36 -0.39
C LEU A 47 19.83 5.26 0.34
N GLU A 48 20.28 4.90 1.53
CA GLU A 48 21.30 5.65 2.27
C GLU A 48 22.59 5.81 1.45
N ILE A 49 23.08 4.71 0.86
CA ILE A 49 24.29 4.75 0.01
C ILE A 49 24.08 5.61 -1.25
N PHE A 50 22.95 5.41 -1.94
CA PHE A 50 22.71 6.09 -3.21
C PHE A 50 22.45 7.58 -3.02
N ILE A 51 21.70 7.96 -1.99
CA ILE A 51 21.46 9.37 -1.65
C ILE A 51 22.77 10.07 -1.28
N GLU A 52 23.59 9.46 -0.42
CA GLU A 52 24.85 10.04 -0.02
C GLU A 52 25.81 10.19 -1.21
N ALA A 53 25.84 9.21 -2.13
CA ALA A 53 26.65 9.28 -3.34
C ALA A 53 26.19 10.41 -4.27
N ALA A 54 24.88 10.55 -4.51
CA ALA A 54 24.30 11.62 -5.34
C ALA A 54 24.59 13.00 -4.73
N ARG A 55 24.43 13.17 -3.41
CA ARG A 55 24.76 14.40 -2.69
C ARG A 55 26.22 14.81 -2.84
N ARG A 56 27.17 13.85 -2.68
CA ARG A 56 28.61 14.13 -2.83
C ARG A 56 28.98 14.60 -4.22
N ARG A 57 28.28 14.09 -5.24
CA ARG A 57 28.50 14.52 -6.64
C ARG A 57 27.68 15.75 -7.03
N SER A 58 26.76 16.24 -6.17
CA SER A 58 25.80 17.31 -6.46
C SER A 58 24.92 17.02 -7.69
N GLU A 59 24.56 15.76 -7.86
CA GLU A 59 23.72 15.21 -8.93
C GLU A 59 22.32 14.87 -8.43
N SER A 60 21.36 14.71 -9.35
CA SER A 60 20.07 14.09 -9.04
C SER A 60 20.28 12.61 -8.69
N LEU A 61 19.43 12.07 -7.83
CA LEU A 61 19.39 10.63 -7.59
C LEU A 61 18.82 9.92 -8.83
N ASP A 62 19.28 8.72 -9.12
CA ASP A 62 18.63 7.86 -10.13
C ASP A 62 17.13 7.74 -9.85
N HIS A 63 16.33 7.56 -10.91
CA HIS A 63 14.89 7.38 -10.76
C HIS A 63 14.56 6.15 -9.93
N VAL A 64 13.60 6.29 -9.02
CA VAL A 64 13.26 5.27 -8.01
C VAL A 64 11.85 4.74 -8.24
N LEU A 65 11.69 3.42 -8.35
CA LEU A 65 10.40 2.75 -8.35
C LEU A 65 10.17 2.03 -7.02
N LEU A 66 9.14 2.45 -6.30
CA LEU A 66 8.70 1.83 -5.05
C LEU A 66 7.42 1.05 -5.30
N PHE A 67 7.43 -0.26 -5.08
CA PHE A 67 6.24 -1.07 -5.30
C PHE A 67 5.94 -2.03 -4.14
N GLY A 68 4.68 -2.41 -4.02
CA GLY A 68 4.20 -3.31 -2.97
C GLY A 68 2.81 -2.92 -2.48
N PRO A 69 2.23 -3.71 -1.57
CA PRO A 69 0.90 -3.47 -1.01
C PRO A 69 0.69 -2.04 -0.48
N PRO A 70 -0.56 -1.57 -0.36
CA PRO A 70 -0.84 -0.24 0.18
C PRO A 70 -0.46 -0.15 1.67
N GLY A 71 -0.15 1.07 2.14
CA GLY A 71 0.12 1.32 3.56
C GLY A 71 1.54 0.98 4.06
N LEU A 72 2.45 0.52 3.19
CA LEU A 72 3.83 0.13 3.55
C LEU A 72 4.84 1.28 3.60
N GLY A 73 4.45 2.51 3.28
CA GLY A 73 5.32 3.68 3.40
C GLY A 73 5.97 4.18 2.10
N LYS A 74 5.47 3.81 0.91
CA LYS A 74 5.97 4.31 -0.41
C LYS A 74 6.05 5.84 -0.46
N THR A 75 4.95 6.51 -0.14
CA THR A 75 4.87 7.98 -0.08
C THR A 75 5.81 8.55 0.99
N THR A 76 5.95 7.87 2.12
CA THR A 76 6.87 8.29 3.19
C THR A 76 8.32 8.26 2.71
N LEU A 77 8.74 7.20 2.01
CA LEU A 77 10.09 7.13 1.43
C LEU A 77 10.35 8.23 0.40
N ALA A 78 9.37 8.58 -0.43
CA ALA A 78 9.51 9.69 -1.37
C ALA A 78 9.78 11.03 -0.65
N HIS A 79 9.08 11.30 0.46
CA HIS A 79 9.33 12.47 1.29
C HIS A 79 10.73 12.44 1.96
N ILE A 80 11.14 11.27 2.44
CA ILE A 80 12.47 11.09 3.03
C ILE A 80 13.57 11.33 1.99
N ILE A 81 13.45 10.74 0.79
CA ILE A 81 14.41 10.93 -0.31
C ILE A 81 14.61 12.42 -0.60
N ALA A 82 13.53 13.16 -0.82
CA ALA A 82 13.62 14.61 -1.11
C ALA A 82 14.30 15.36 0.05
N ARG A 83 13.95 15.04 1.28
CA ARG A 83 14.51 15.69 2.47
C ARG A 83 15.98 15.36 2.67
N GLU A 84 16.38 14.09 2.52
CA GLU A 84 17.78 13.67 2.61
C GLU A 84 18.62 14.28 1.48
N MET A 85 18.07 14.43 0.27
CA MET A 85 18.70 15.13 -0.83
C MET A 85 18.77 16.65 -0.63
N GLY A 86 17.97 17.22 0.29
CA GLY A 86 17.90 18.65 0.56
C GLY A 86 17.22 19.45 -0.56
N VAL A 87 16.24 18.86 -1.26
CA VAL A 87 15.54 19.42 -2.42
C VAL A 87 14.03 19.45 -2.21
N ASN A 88 13.30 20.12 -3.11
CA ASN A 88 11.85 20.17 -3.06
C ASN A 88 11.21 18.85 -3.52
N LEU A 89 10.05 18.55 -2.97
CA LEU A 89 9.19 17.46 -3.41
C LEU A 89 7.94 18.01 -4.11
N ARG A 90 7.76 17.66 -5.38
CA ARG A 90 6.48 17.83 -6.08
C ARG A 90 5.75 16.51 -6.08
N GLN A 91 4.49 16.51 -5.67
CA GLN A 91 3.70 15.30 -5.55
C GLN A 91 2.46 15.36 -6.43
N THR A 92 2.21 14.27 -7.15
CA THR A 92 0.99 14.03 -7.93
C THR A 92 0.64 12.54 -7.91
N SER A 93 -0.39 12.15 -8.67
CA SER A 93 -0.75 10.75 -8.87
C SER A 93 -1.10 10.46 -10.33
N GLY A 94 -0.96 9.20 -10.75
CA GLY A 94 -1.29 8.78 -12.11
C GLY A 94 -2.66 9.23 -12.58
N PRO A 95 -3.74 9.01 -11.80
CA PRO A 95 -5.09 9.42 -12.18
C PRO A 95 -5.30 10.94 -12.35
N VAL A 96 -4.47 11.78 -11.74
CA VAL A 96 -4.56 13.24 -11.86
C VAL A 96 -3.91 13.75 -13.15
N LEU A 97 -2.95 13.00 -13.68
CA LEU A 97 -2.23 13.33 -14.91
C LEU A 97 -3.00 12.79 -16.13
N GLU A 98 -4.02 13.52 -16.53
CA GLU A 98 -4.88 13.08 -17.65
C GLU A 98 -4.30 13.47 -19.00
N ARG A 99 -3.60 14.58 -19.08
CA ARG A 99 -3.14 15.20 -20.33
C ARG A 99 -1.63 15.41 -20.33
N ALA A 100 -1.05 15.37 -21.52
CA ALA A 100 0.33 15.73 -21.80
C ALA A 100 0.76 17.08 -21.18
N GLY A 101 -0.12 18.08 -21.26
CA GLY A 101 0.12 19.43 -20.72
C GLY A 101 0.23 19.47 -19.20
N ASP A 102 -0.49 18.58 -18.49
CA ASP A 102 -0.44 18.52 -17.02
C ASP A 102 0.93 18.08 -16.54
N LEU A 103 1.47 17.02 -17.17
CA LEU A 103 2.83 16.55 -16.88
C LEU A 103 3.88 17.56 -17.29
N ALA A 104 3.76 18.15 -18.50
CA ALA A 104 4.71 19.14 -18.98
C ALA A 104 4.79 20.37 -18.06
N ALA A 105 3.65 20.86 -17.56
CA ALA A 105 3.59 21.96 -16.60
C ALA A 105 4.30 21.60 -15.27
N LEU A 106 4.16 20.37 -14.79
CA LEU A 106 4.88 19.92 -13.59
C LEU A 106 6.39 19.86 -13.83
N LEU A 107 6.81 19.23 -14.94
CA LEU A 107 8.24 19.02 -15.24
C LEU A 107 8.99 20.33 -15.49
N THR A 108 8.37 21.30 -16.18
CA THR A 108 9.00 22.61 -16.46
C THR A 108 9.12 23.50 -15.22
N ASN A 109 8.38 23.21 -14.16
CA ASN A 109 8.45 23.93 -12.89
C ASN A 109 9.35 23.26 -11.84
N LEU A 110 10.06 22.18 -12.19
CA LEU A 110 11.05 21.55 -11.32
C LEU A 110 12.34 22.36 -11.31
N GLU A 111 12.90 22.53 -10.12
CA GLU A 111 14.24 23.07 -9.95
C GLU A 111 15.29 21.94 -10.05
N LYS A 112 16.55 22.34 -10.15
CA LYS A 112 17.65 21.35 -10.26
C LYS A 112 17.65 20.37 -9.09
N ASN A 113 17.67 19.09 -9.42
CA ASN A 113 17.69 17.94 -8.51
C ASN A 113 16.39 17.73 -7.69
N ASP A 114 15.31 18.48 -7.97
CA ASP A 114 14.02 18.27 -7.31
C ASP A 114 13.53 16.85 -7.47
N VAL A 115 12.67 16.41 -6.55
CA VAL A 115 12.00 15.11 -6.59
C VAL A 115 10.57 15.30 -7.07
N LEU A 116 10.21 14.59 -8.15
CA LEU A 116 8.83 14.43 -8.59
C LEU A 116 8.32 13.08 -8.09
N PHE A 117 7.28 13.07 -7.26
CA PHE A 117 6.63 11.85 -6.80
C PHE A 117 5.31 11.64 -7.53
N ILE A 118 5.17 10.47 -8.18
CA ILE A 118 3.93 10.06 -8.84
C ILE A 118 3.40 8.80 -8.14
N ASP A 119 2.30 8.94 -7.37
CA ASP A 119 1.62 7.81 -6.78
C ASP A 119 0.73 7.10 -7.81
N GLU A 120 0.54 5.79 -7.66
CA GLU A 120 -0.21 4.94 -8.59
C GLU A 120 0.23 5.14 -10.06
N ILE A 121 1.55 5.18 -10.29
CA ILE A 121 2.17 5.49 -11.60
C ILE A 121 1.70 4.52 -12.70
N HIS A 122 1.27 3.31 -12.38
CA HIS A 122 0.69 2.34 -13.32
C HIS A 122 -0.65 2.79 -13.95
N ARG A 123 -1.25 3.87 -13.43
CA ARG A 123 -2.50 4.45 -13.94
C ARG A 123 -2.28 5.65 -14.85
N LEU A 124 -1.05 5.94 -15.24
CA LEU A 124 -0.76 6.93 -16.26
C LEU A 124 -1.40 6.54 -17.59
N SER A 125 -1.94 7.52 -18.31
CA SER A 125 -2.38 7.29 -19.68
C SER A 125 -1.18 7.07 -20.61
N PRO A 126 -1.31 6.28 -21.69
CA PRO A 126 -0.21 6.05 -22.65
C PRO A 126 0.39 7.34 -23.20
N VAL A 127 -0.44 8.37 -23.42
CA VAL A 127 0.03 9.68 -23.95
C VAL A 127 0.92 10.41 -22.95
N VAL A 128 0.60 10.33 -21.66
CA VAL A 128 1.41 10.92 -20.59
C VAL A 128 2.70 10.13 -20.39
N GLU A 129 2.61 8.79 -20.48
CA GLU A 129 3.75 7.91 -20.36
C GLU A 129 4.79 8.16 -21.48
N GLU A 130 4.36 8.36 -22.74
CA GLU A 130 5.24 8.66 -23.87
C GLU A 130 6.05 9.96 -23.68
N ILE A 131 5.47 10.98 -23.05
CA ILE A 131 6.19 12.23 -22.72
C ILE A 131 7.19 12.01 -21.59
N LEU A 132 6.88 11.09 -20.67
CA LEU A 132 7.76 10.81 -19.55
C LEU A 132 9.08 10.15 -19.99
N TYR A 133 9.08 9.36 -21.07
CA TYR A 133 10.28 8.65 -21.52
C TYR A 133 11.47 9.58 -21.81
N PRO A 134 11.37 10.57 -22.73
CA PRO A 134 12.48 11.48 -22.99
C PRO A 134 12.80 12.38 -21.79
N ALA A 135 11.81 12.68 -20.96
CA ALA A 135 12.03 13.43 -19.73
C ALA A 135 12.93 12.69 -18.73
N LEU A 136 12.83 11.36 -18.65
CA LEU A 136 13.64 10.54 -17.75
C LEU A 136 15.02 10.19 -18.33
N GLU A 137 15.16 10.07 -19.65
CA GLU A 137 16.42 9.71 -20.30
C GLU A 137 17.31 10.91 -20.55
N ASP A 138 16.74 11.95 -21.17
CA ASP A 138 17.48 13.06 -21.74
C ASP A 138 17.20 14.41 -21.03
N TYR A 139 16.32 14.42 -20.03
CA TYR A 139 15.80 15.64 -19.40
C TYR A 139 15.22 16.62 -20.44
N GLN A 140 14.45 16.10 -21.39
CA GLN A 140 13.80 16.85 -22.47
C GLN A 140 12.36 16.43 -22.62
N ILE A 141 11.49 17.35 -23.03
CA ILE A 141 10.12 17.06 -23.43
C ILE A 141 9.81 17.66 -24.79
N ASP A 142 9.03 16.95 -25.58
CA ASP A 142 8.48 17.43 -26.85
C ASP A 142 7.06 17.92 -26.65
N ILE A 143 6.80 19.20 -26.90
CA ILE A 143 5.47 19.80 -26.78
C ILE A 143 4.98 20.20 -28.16
N MET A 144 3.78 19.76 -28.52
CA MET A 144 3.10 20.22 -29.73
C MET A 144 2.44 21.57 -29.49
N ILE A 145 2.84 22.60 -30.23
CA ILE A 145 2.26 23.94 -30.20
C ILE A 145 1.47 24.18 -31.48
N GLY A 146 0.19 24.59 -31.34
CA GLY A 146 -0.73 24.81 -32.44
C GLY A 146 -1.63 23.61 -32.74
N GLU A 147 -2.55 23.79 -33.67
CA GLU A 147 -3.49 22.75 -34.09
C GLU A 147 -3.41 22.47 -35.58
N GLY A 148 -3.78 21.26 -35.99
CA GLY A 148 -3.84 20.84 -37.39
C GLY A 148 -2.48 20.83 -38.10
N PRO A 149 -2.43 21.05 -39.44
CA PRO A 149 -1.19 20.98 -40.24
C PRO A 149 -0.12 22.02 -39.88
N ALA A 150 -0.47 23.05 -39.12
CA ALA A 150 0.44 24.08 -38.65
C ALA A 150 1.05 23.79 -37.26
N ALA A 151 0.70 22.67 -36.64
CA ALA A 151 1.27 22.27 -35.37
C ALA A 151 2.79 22.02 -35.51
N ARG A 152 3.55 22.53 -34.53
CA ARG A 152 5.00 22.37 -34.47
C ARG A 152 5.38 21.70 -33.17
N SER A 153 6.33 20.77 -33.24
CA SER A 153 6.98 20.22 -32.06
C SER A 153 8.08 21.18 -31.61
N VAL A 154 8.07 21.49 -30.31
CA VAL A 154 9.14 22.30 -29.66
C VAL A 154 9.72 21.43 -28.53
N LYS A 155 11.03 21.22 -28.62
CA LYS A 155 11.79 20.57 -27.55
C LYS A 155 12.11 21.58 -26.45
N LEU A 156 11.81 21.20 -25.21
CA LEU A 156 12.15 21.97 -24.02
C LEU A 156 13.12 21.15 -23.16
N ASP A 157 14.24 21.78 -22.80
CA ASP A 157 15.18 21.20 -21.82
C ASP A 157 14.61 21.34 -20.41
N LEU A 158 14.76 20.31 -19.63
CA LEU A 158 14.36 20.25 -18.22
C LEU A 158 15.60 20.34 -17.32
N GLN A 159 15.41 20.83 -16.10
CA GLN A 159 16.43 20.65 -15.08
C GLN A 159 16.55 19.17 -14.71
N PRO A 160 17.77 18.65 -14.43
CA PRO A 160 17.92 17.30 -13.87
C PRO A 160 17.06 17.13 -12.63
N PHE A 161 16.29 16.04 -12.56
CA PHE A 161 15.37 15.74 -11.46
C PHE A 161 15.36 14.24 -11.17
N THR A 162 14.82 13.87 -10.03
CA THR A 162 14.57 12.47 -9.67
C THR A 162 13.09 12.17 -9.74
N LEU A 163 12.69 11.17 -10.53
CA LEU A 163 11.35 10.61 -10.46
C LEU A 163 11.30 9.52 -9.37
N VAL A 164 10.36 9.64 -8.43
CA VAL A 164 9.98 8.56 -7.54
C VAL A 164 8.59 8.08 -7.92
N GLY A 165 8.50 6.94 -8.58
CA GLY A 165 7.24 6.29 -8.93
C GLY A 165 6.80 5.33 -7.81
N ALA A 166 5.52 5.34 -7.46
CA ALA A 166 4.94 4.38 -6.53
C ALA A 166 3.80 3.60 -7.18
N THR A 167 3.70 2.30 -6.90
CA THR A 167 2.63 1.46 -7.42
C THR A 167 2.30 0.29 -6.49
N THR A 168 1.04 -0.12 -6.46
CA THR A 168 0.61 -1.39 -5.87
C THR A 168 0.76 -2.54 -6.87
N ARG A 169 0.75 -2.25 -8.16
CA ARG A 169 0.66 -3.22 -9.29
C ARG A 169 1.85 -3.06 -10.24
N ALA A 170 3.05 -3.43 -9.80
CA ALA A 170 4.27 -3.31 -10.64
C ALA A 170 4.18 -4.06 -11.99
N GLY A 171 3.40 -5.15 -12.06
CA GLY A 171 3.18 -5.90 -13.28
C GLY A 171 2.31 -5.19 -14.33
N MET A 172 1.65 -4.09 -13.99
CA MET A 172 0.88 -3.26 -14.93
C MET A 172 1.70 -2.14 -15.57
N LEU A 173 2.93 -1.90 -15.08
CA LEU A 173 3.84 -0.95 -15.72
C LEU A 173 4.32 -1.51 -17.05
N THR A 174 4.41 -0.63 -18.05
CA THR A 174 5.02 -0.99 -19.33
C THR A 174 6.52 -1.26 -19.14
N ASN A 175 7.09 -2.16 -19.91
CA ASN A 175 8.52 -2.44 -19.86
C ASN A 175 9.36 -1.17 -20.12
N PRO A 176 9.04 -0.33 -21.13
CA PRO A 176 9.79 0.89 -21.38
C PRO A 176 9.85 1.84 -20.18
N LEU A 177 8.74 2.01 -19.45
CA LEU A 177 8.75 2.85 -18.25
C LEU A 177 9.57 2.22 -17.12
N ARG A 178 9.40 0.91 -16.92
CA ARG A 178 10.08 0.18 -15.85
C ARG A 178 11.60 0.20 -16.00
N ASP A 179 12.10 0.07 -17.24
CA ASP A 179 13.54 0.01 -17.53
C ASP A 179 14.26 1.34 -17.28
N ARG A 180 13.52 2.44 -17.12
CA ARG A 180 14.06 3.77 -16.82
C ARG A 180 14.30 4.03 -15.33
N PHE A 181 13.86 3.13 -14.49
CA PHE A 181 14.14 3.22 -13.06
C PHE A 181 15.46 2.52 -12.72
N GLY A 182 16.48 3.30 -12.34
CA GLY A 182 17.77 2.78 -11.90
C GLY A 182 17.69 2.09 -10.52
N ILE A 183 16.75 2.52 -9.68
CA ILE A 183 16.52 1.96 -8.34
C ILE A 183 15.11 1.38 -8.26
N VAL A 184 15.01 0.06 -8.16
CA VAL A 184 13.72 -0.65 -8.07
C VAL A 184 13.63 -1.36 -6.73
N SER A 185 12.69 -0.95 -5.88
CA SER A 185 12.57 -1.42 -4.51
C SER A 185 11.18 -1.96 -4.22
N ARG A 186 11.10 -3.24 -3.85
CA ARG A 186 9.88 -3.86 -3.35
C ARG A 186 9.78 -3.62 -1.85
N LEU A 187 8.67 -3.08 -1.40
CA LEU A 187 8.34 -2.99 0.02
C LEU A 187 7.57 -4.23 0.45
N GLU A 188 7.97 -4.77 1.58
CA GLU A 188 7.39 -5.99 2.15
C GLU A 188 6.56 -5.65 3.40
N PHE A 189 5.69 -6.57 3.80
CA PHE A 189 4.97 -6.42 5.05
C PHE A 189 5.95 -6.42 6.23
N TYR A 190 5.64 -5.62 7.23
CA TYR A 190 6.43 -5.50 8.45
C TYR A 190 6.15 -6.65 9.41
N THR A 191 7.15 -7.03 10.19
CA THR A 191 6.97 -7.96 11.30
C THR A 191 6.21 -7.29 12.45
N ALA A 192 5.69 -8.08 13.38
CA ALA A 192 5.03 -7.54 14.57
C ALA A 192 5.99 -6.71 15.45
N GLU A 193 7.25 -7.12 15.51
CA GLU A 193 8.31 -6.42 16.26
C GLU A 193 8.63 -5.06 15.65
N GLU A 194 8.73 -4.98 14.33
CA GLU A 194 8.94 -3.71 13.62
C GLU A 194 7.75 -2.78 13.82
N LEU A 195 6.52 -3.30 13.68
CA LEU A 195 5.31 -2.53 13.92
C LEU A 195 5.16 -2.07 15.36
N ALA A 196 5.57 -2.89 16.35
CA ALA A 196 5.57 -2.48 17.76
C ALA A 196 6.49 -1.29 18.00
N ARG A 197 7.67 -1.24 17.34
CA ARG A 197 8.55 -0.05 17.37
C ARG A 197 7.88 1.17 16.75
N ILE A 198 7.19 1.00 15.62
CA ILE A 198 6.43 2.09 14.96
C ILE A 198 5.31 2.58 15.86
N VAL A 199 4.53 1.68 16.47
CA VAL A 199 3.44 2.00 17.39
C VAL A 199 3.96 2.77 18.61
N THR A 200 5.07 2.31 19.21
CA THR A 200 5.69 2.97 20.37
C THR A 200 6.16 4.39 20.02
N ARG A 201 6.83 4.56 18.88
CA ARG A 201 7.22 5.89 18.37
C ARG A 201 6.01 6.79 18.13
N SER A 202 4.98 6.25 17.48
CA SER A 202 3.76 7.00 17.20
C SER A 202 3.01 7.39 18.46
N ALA A 203 2.94 6.50 19.46
CA ALA A 203 2.36 6.78 20.77
C ALA A 203 3.09 7.94 21.48
N SER A 204 4.43 7.93 21.45
CA SER A 204 5.25 9.03 21.98
C SER A 204 4.93 10.37 21.32
N LEU A 205 4.80 10.42 19.99
CA LEU A 205 4.42 11.62 19.24
C LEU A 205 3.01 12.11 19.59
N LEU A 206 2.12 11.20 19.95
CA LEU A 206 0.74 11.46 20.38
C LEU A 206 0.61 11.72 21.86
N GLN A 207 1.72 11.68 22.62
CA GLN A 207 1.74 11.80 24.08
C GLN A 207 0.85 10.75 24.79
N ALA A 208 0.63 9.60 24.15
CA ALA A 208 -0.11 8.47 24.70
C ALA A 208 0.84 7.56 25.49
N GLN A 209 0.42 7.16 26.68
CA GLN A 209 1.18 6.21 27.49
C GLN A 209 0.88 4.77 27.01
N ILE A 210 1.91 4.07 26.60
CA ILE A 210 1.80 2.71 26.08
C ILE A 210 2.85 1.80 26.71
N HIS A 211 2.43 0.61 27.13
CA HIS A 211 3.32 -0.45 27.54
C HIS A 211 3.81 -1.25 26.33
N PRO A 212 5.00 -1.87 26.40
CA PRO A 212 5.54 -2.67 25.31
C PRO A 212 4.61 -3.81 24.86
N ASP A 213 3.91 -4.46 25.78
CA ASP A 213 2.93 -5.51 25.52
C ASP A 213 1.67 -4.97 24.83
N GLY A 214 1.22 -3.76 25.17
CA GLY A 214 0.11 -3.08 24.49
C GLY A 214 0.49 -2.68 23.07
N ALA A 215 1.72 -2.19 22.87
CA ALA A 215 2.24 -1.88 21.53
C ALA A 215 2.33 -3.14 20.65
N PHE A 216 2.79 -4.26 21.22
CA PHE A 216 2.87 -5.54 20.52
C PHE A 216 1.48 -6.11 20.19
N GLU A 217 0.49 -5.95 21.10
CA GLU A 217 -0.89 -6.37 20.87
C GLU A 217 -1.53 -5.65 19.68
N ILE A 218 -1.30 -4.32 19.55
CA ILE A 218 -1.73 -3.55 18.39
C ILE A 218 -0.97 -3.99 17.13
N ALA A 219 0.34 -4.17 17.24
CA ALA A 219 1.22 -4.50 16.12
C ALA A 219 0.86 -5.83 15.45
N LYS A 220 0.62 -6.88 16.24
CA LYS A 220 0.28 -8.21 15.69
C LYS A 220 -1.05 -8.24 14.93
N ARG A 221 -1.98 -7.29 15.23
CA ARG A 221 -3.26 -7.16 14.53
C ARG A 221 -3.25 -6.10 13.43
N ALA A 222 -2.10 -5.45 13.18
CA ALA A 222 -1.97 -4.38 12.19
C ALA A 222 -1.71 -4.87 10.76
N ARG A 223 -1.86 -6.16 10.49
CA ARG A 223 -1.76 -6.75 9.16
C ARG A 223 -0.45 -6.43 8.43
N GLY A 224 0.65 -6.34 9.15
CA GLY A 224 1.96 -6.05 8.57
C GLY A 224 2.09 -4.64 7.99
N THR A 225 1.17 -3.70 8.27
CA THR A 225 1.21 -2.37 7.66
C THR A 225 1.26 -1.23 8.70
N PRO A 226 2.21 -0.29 8.57
CA PRO A 226 2.32 0.87 9.44
C PRO A 226 1.07 1.74 9.48
N ARG A 227 0.36 1.88 8.35
CA ARG A 227 -0.87 2.67 8.26
C ARG A 227 -1.95 2.11 9.17
N ILE A 228 -2.20 0.79 9.10
CA ILE A 228 -3.19 0.13 9.96
C ILE A 228 -2.74 0.19 11.41
N ALA A 229 -1.46 -0.04 11.71
CA ALA A 229 -0.94 0.05 13.07
C ALA A 229 -1.24 1.43 13.70
N ASN A 230 -1.00 2.51 12.98
CA ASN A 230 -1.28 3.87 13.45
C ASN A 230 -2.78 4.16 13.59
N ARG A 231 -3.63 3.62 12.72
CA ARG A 231 -5.09 3.72 12.83
C ARG A 231 -5.61 2.99 14.06
N LEU A 232 -5.15 1.75 14.28
CA LEU A 232 -5.50 0.99 15.46
C LEU A 232 -5.01 1.69 16.73
N LEU A 233 -3.78 2.19 16.76
CA LEU A 233 -3.25 2.95 17.89
C LEU A 233 -4.15 4.14 18.25
N ARG A 234 -4.60 4.90 17.27
CA ARG A 234 -5.50 6.03 17.49
C ARG A 234 -6.79 5.59 18.19
N ARG A 235 -7.41 4.52 17.71
CA ARG A 235 -8.67 4.00 18.29
C ARG A 235 -8.47 3.40 19.67
N VAL A 236 -7.37 2.67 19.86
CA VAL A 236 -7.01 2.12 21.18
C VAL A 236 -6.73 3.23 22.17
N ARG A 237 -6.09 4.33 21.76
CA ARG A 237 -5.90 5.51 22.61
C ARG A 237 -7.24 6.12 23.02
N ASP A 238 -8.14 6.37 22.06
CA ASP A 238 -9.47 6.92 22.35
C ASP A 238 -10.22 6.03 23.35
N PHE A 239 -10.10 4.69 23.23
CA PHE A 239 -10.67 3.73 24.17
C PHE A 239 -10.01 3.81 25.57
N ALA A 240 -8.66 3.88 25.62
CA ALA A 240 -7.91 3.96 26.87
C ALA A 240 -8.27 5.22 27.68
N GLU A 241 -8.42 6.36 26.99
CA GLU A 241 -8.81 7.63 27.63
C GLU A 241 -10.24 7.61 28.20
N VAL A 242 -11.18 6.87 27.57
CA VAL A 242 -12.59 6.90 27.96
C VAL A 242 -12.97 5.72 28.86
N LYS A 243 -12.38 4.55 28.67
CA LYS A 243 -12.76 3.29 29.33
C LYS A 243 -11.72 2.71 30.27
N ALA A 244 -10.52 3.30 30.32
CA ALA A 244 -9.43 2.92 31.20
C ALA A 244 -8.81 4.16 31.86
N ASP A 245 -7.58 4.02 32.36
CA ASP A 245 -6.81 5.08 33.04
C ASP A 245 -5.90 5.89 32.08
N GLY A 246 -6.08 5.75 30.77
CA GLY A 246 -5.24 6.37 29.74
C GLY A 246 -3.99 5.58 29.38
N ASN A 247 -3.68 4.48 30.10
CA ASN A 247 -2.54 3.63 29.83
C ASN A 247 -2.92 2.48 28.87
N ILE A 248 -2.16 2.32 27.80
CA ILE A 248 -2.39 1.27 26.79
C ILE A 248 -1.57 0.04 27.19
N THR A 249 -2.19 -0.89 27.91
CA THR A 249 -1.67 -2.24 28.20
C THR A 249 -2.19 -3.25 27.20
N ALA A 250 -1.68 -4.48 27.18
CA ALA A 250 -2.19 -5.55 26.33
C ALA A 250 -3.69 -5.80 26.51
N ASN A 251 -4.17 -5.77 27.77
CA ASN A 251 -5.59 -5.97 28.07
C ASN A 251 -6.47 -4.84 27.52
N VAL A 252 -6.02 -3.58 27.67
CA VAL A 252 -6.74 -2.42 27.14
C VAL A 252 -6.76 -2.46 25.61
N ALA A 253 -5.62 -2.78 24.99
CA ALA A 253 -5.52 -2.92 23.54
C ALA A 253 -6.44 -4.05 23.02
N ASP A 254 -6.42 -5.22 23.65
CA ASP A 254 -7.28 -6.36 23.29
C ASP A 254 -8.78 -6.02 23.40
N ALA A 255 -9.19 -5.37 24.51
CA ALA A 255 -10.57 -4.95 24.71
C ALA A 255 -11.03 -3.94 23.64
N ALA A 256 -10.17 -2.94 23.33
CA ALA A 256 -10.45 -1.95 22.30
C ALA A 256 -10.55 -2.59 20.90
N LEU A 257 -9.63 -3.48 20.56
CA LEU A 257 -9.60 -4.14 19.25
C LEU A 257 -10.78 -5.09 19.05
N LYS A 258 -11.21 -5.79 20.11
CA LYS A 258 -12.45 -6.58 20.11
C LYS A 258 -13.69 -5.70 19.88
N MET A 259 -13.75 -4.54 20.52
CA MET A 259 -14.84 -3.58 20.29
C MET A 259 -14.88 -3.07 18.83
N LEU A 260 -13.74 -3.06 18.15
CA LEU A 260 -13.60 -2.68 16.74
C LEU A 260 -13.79 -3.86 15.77
N ASP A 261 -14.22 -5.02 16.25
CA ASP A 261 -14.39 -6.25 15.47
C ASP A 261 -13.09 -6.74 14.79
N VAL A 262 -11.93 -6.39 15.34
CA VAL A 262 -10.61 -6.89 14.91
C VAL A 262 -10.25 -8.11 15.76
N ASP A 263 -10.13 -9.27 15.14
CA ASP A 263 -9.82 -10.51 15.85
C ASP A 263 -8.32 -10.64 16.23
N HIS A 264 -7.96 -11.79 16.84
CA HIS A 264 -6.62 -12.04 17.37
C HIS A 264 -5.52 -12.16 16.30
N VAL A 265 -5.88 -12.40 15.03
CA VAL A 265 -4.95 -12.43 13.88
C VAL A 265 -5.01 -11.15 13.06
N GLY A 266 -5.85 -10.18 13.45
CA GLY A 266 -5.98 -8.90 12.76
C GLY A 266 -7.01 -8.91 11.62
N PHE A 267 -7.89 -9.91 11.54
CA PHE A 267 -8.98 -9.89 10.59
C PHE A 267 -10.10 -8.98 11.07
N ASP A 268 -10.54 -8.12 10.19
CA ASP A 268 -11.74 -7.33 10.41
C ASP A 268 -12.98 -7.99 9.81
N LEU A 269 -14.08 -7.25 9.81
CA LEU A 269 -15.34 -7.71 9.26
C LEU A 269 -15.22 -8.12 7.77
N MET A 270 -14.44 -7.37 6.97
CA MET A 270 -14.35 -7.61 5.53
C MET A 270 -13.49 -8.84 5.20
N ASP A 271 -12.40 -9.06 5.93
CA ASP A 271 -11.59 -10.28 5.79
C ASP A 271 -12.44 -11.52 6.12
N ARG A 272 -13.15 -11.47 7.26
CA ARG A 272 -14.04 -12.58 7.66
C ARG A 272 -15.13 -12.83 6.63
N LYS A 273 -15.79 -11.76 6.15
CA LYS A 273 -16.83 -11.85 5.13
C LYS A 273 -16.32 -12.47 3.83
N LEU A 274 -15.09 -12.12 3.41
CA LEU A 274 -14.44 -12.71 2.23
C LEU A 274 -14.18 -14.22 2.44
N LEU A 275 -13.54 -14.56 3.56
CA LEU A 275 -13.21 -15.96 3.87
C LEU A 275 -14.46 -16.81 4.10
N GLU A 276 -15.47 -16.31 4.81
CA GLU A 276 -16.76 -16.97 5.00
C GLU A 276 -17.50 -17.17 3.68
N ALA A 277 -17.44 -16.20 2.76
CA ALA A 277 -18.02 -16.36 1.43
C ALA A 277 -17.36 -17.51 0.67
N ILE A 278 -16.04 -17.62 0.72
CA ILE A 278 -15.32 -18.73 0.08
C ILE A 278 -15.71 -20.05 0.73
N LEU A 279 -15.75 -20.13 2.06
CA LEU A 279 -16.04 -21.35 2.80
C LEU A 279 -17.47 -21.84 2.60
N HIS A 280 -18.47 -20.94 2.74
CA HIS A 280 -19.88 -21.32 2.83
C HIS A 280 -20.68 -21.16 1.54
N LYS A 281 -20.28 -20.23 0.66
CA LYS A 281 -21.00 -20.01 -0.61
C LYS A 281 -20.34 -20.73 -1.79
N PHE A 282 -19.05 -21.05 -1.67
CA PHE A 282 -18.26 -21.64 -2.74
C PHE A 282 -17.48 -22.89 -2.31
N ASP A 283 -17.92 -23.56 -1.22
CA ASP A 283 -17.39 -24.83 -0.73
C ASP A 283 -15.85 -24.88 -0.58
N GLY A 284 -15.26 -23.75 -0.12
CA GLY A 284 -13.81 -23.61 0.02
C GLY A 284 -13.07 -23.19 -1.26
N GLY A 285 -13.75 -23.07 -2.36
CA GLY A 285 -13.21 -22.70 -3.67
C GLY A 285 -12.91 -23.89 -4.58
N PRO A 286 -12.36 -23.67 -5.80
CA PRO A 286 -11.86 -22.39 -6.34
C PRO A 286 -12.97 -21.45 -6.84
N VAL A 287 -12.86 -20.16 -6.56
CA VAL A 287 -13.82 -19.14 -6.97
C VAL A 287 -13.14 -17.93 -7.62
N GLY A 288 -13.73 -17.39 -8.69
CA GLY A 288 -13.25 -16.19 -9.38
C GLY A 288 -13.46 -14.92 -8.55
N VAL A 289 -12.59 -13.92 -8.72
CA VAL A 289 -12.66 -12.66 -7.96
C VAL A 289 -13.97 -11.91 -8.21
N ASP A 290 -14.50 -11.92 -9.42
CA ASP A 290 -15.73 -11.21 -9.77
C ASP A 290 -16.96 -11.80 -9.04
N ASN A 291 -16.98 -13.14 -8.88
CA ASN A 291 -18.01 -13.82 -8.08
C ASN A 291 -17.87 -13.49 -6.59
N LEU A 292 -16.65 -13.38 -6.07
CA LEU A 292 -16.40 -12.95 -4.69
C LEU A 292 -16.82 -11.51 -4.49
N ALA A 293 -16.45 -10.60 -5.41
CA ALA A 293 -16.84 -9.20 -5.38
C ALA A 293 -18.37 -9.04 -5.29
N ALA A 294 -19.10 -9.74 -6.16
CA ALA A 294 -20.56 -9.77 -6.13
C ALA A 294 -21.11 -10.39 -4.82
N ALA A 295 -20.49 -11.46 -4.30
CA ALA A 295 -20.96 -12.18 -3.13
C ALA A 295 -20.81 -11.39 -1.83
N ILE A 296 -19.77 -10.52 -1.72
CA ILE A 296 -19.51 -9.71 -0.52
C ILE A 296 -19.93 -8.25 -0.67
N GLY A 297 -20.29 -7.80 -1.90
CA GLY A 297 -20.68 -6.43 -2.19
C GLY A 297 -19.52 -5.45 -2.19
N GLU A 298 -18.35 -5.87 -2.71
CA GLU A 298 -17.13 -5.07 -2.82
C GLU A 298 -16.63 -4.98 -4.24
N GLU A 299 -15.77 -4.00 -4.50
CA GLU A 299 -15.08 -3.88 -5.78
C GLU A 299 -13.96 -4.91 -5.90
N ARG A 300 -13.74 -5.41 -7.12
CA ARG A 300 -12.66 -6.34 -7.43
C ARG A 300 -11.30 -5.82 -6.97
N ASP A 301 -11.00 -4.54 -7.24
CA ASP A 301 -9.74 -3.90 -6.89
C ASP A 301 -9.51 -3.88 -5.36
N THR A 302 -10.57 -3.69 -4.56
CA THR A 302 -10.50 -3.78 -3.10
C THR A 302 -10.06 -5.17 -2.65
N ILE A 303 -10.63 -6.21 -3.26
CA ILE A 303 -10.24 -7.58 -2.94
C ILE A 303 -8.78 -7.84 -3.32
N GLU A 304 -8.37 -7.53 -4.57
CA GLU A 304 -7.05 -7.85 -5.09
C GLU A 304 -5.92 -7.02 -4.46
N ASP A 305 -6.15 -5.76 -4.12
CA ASP A 305 -5.11 -4.85 -3.63
C ASP A 305 -5.06 -4.73 -2.11
N VAL A 306 -6.18 -4.94 -1.41
CA VAL A 306 -6.28 -4.67 0.03
C VAL A 306 -6.47 -5.95 0.86
N LEU A 307 -7.40 -6.82 0.48
CA LEU A 307 -7.75 -7.99 1.28
C LEU A 307 -6.82 -9.19 0.99
N GLU A 308 -6.73 -9.61 -0.27
CA GLU A 308 -5.98 -10.81 -0.67
C GLU A 308 -4.48 -10.79 -0.28
N PRO A 309 -3.72 -9.68 -0.46
CA PRO A 309 -2.28 -9.73 -0.24
C PRO A 309 -1.89 -10.18 1.16
N TYR A 310 -2.60 -9.70 2.17
CA TYR A 310 -2.38 -10.11 3.55
C TYR A 310 -2.83 -11.55 3.81
N LEU A 311 -4.03 -11.92 3.36
CA LEU A 311 -4.58 -13.26 3.55
C LEU A 311 -3.73 -14.34 2.87
N ILE A 312 -3.19 -14.05 1.69
CA ILE A 312 -2.28 -14.94 0.97
C ILE A 312 -0.95 -15.08 1.72
N GLN A 313 -0.37 -13.98 2.17
CA GLN A 313 0.91 -14.01 2.89
C GLN A 313 0.79 -14.75 4.21
N GLN A 314 -0.31 -14.59 4.93
CA GLN A 314 -0.57 -15.31 6.18
C GLN A 314 -0.99 -16.78 5.95
N GLY A 315 -1.12 -17.19 4.70
CA GLY A 315 -1.45 -18.56 4.33
C GLY A 315 -2.92 -18.95 4.53
N PHE A 316 -3.82 -17.98 4.68
CA PHE A 316 -5.26 -18.24 4.80
C PHE A 316 -5.94 -18.41 3.44
N LEU A 317 -5.42 -17.76 2.41
CA LEU A 317 -5.95 -17.78 1.06
C LEU A 317 -4.88 -18.23 0.07
N GLN A 318 -5.27 -19.03 -0.91
CA GLN A 318 -4.41 -19.44 -2.01
C GLN A 318 -5.00 -18.97 -3.34
N ARG A 319 -4.16 -18.38 -4.20
CA ARG A 319 -4.54 -18.01 -5.57
C ARG A 319 -4.09 -19.10 -6.53
N THR A 320 -5.01 -19.69 -7.26
CA THR A 320 -4.77 -20.71 -8.28
C THR A 320 -5.21 -20.21 -9.66
N PRO A 321 -4.81 -20.86 -10.77
CA PRO A 321 -5.32 -20.52 -12.10
C PRO A 321 -6.85 -20.60 -12.22
N ARG A 322 -7.51 -21.41 -11.39
CA ARG A 322 -8.98 -21.57 -11.38
C ARG A 322 -9.68 -20.55 -10.47
N GLY A 323 -8.95 -19.85 -9.63
CA GLY A 323 -9.52 -18.90 -8.66
C GLY A 323 -8.92 -18.99 -7.26
N ARG A 324 -9.63 -18.42 -6.28
CA ARG A 324 -9.24 -18.34 -4.88
C ARG A 324 -9.72 -19.56 -4.13
N VAL A 325 -8.86 -20.09 -3.27
CA VAL A 325 -9.13 -21.30 -2.47
C VAL A 325 -8.79 -21.02 -1.00
N ALA A 326 -9.69 -21.38 -0.09
CA ALA A 326 -9.43 -21.34 1.35
C ALA A 326 -8.45 -22.46 1.74
N THR A 327 -7.49 -22.13 2.61
CA THR A 327 -6.51 -23.11 3.10
C THR A 327 -6.99 -23.82 4.36
N LEU A 328 -6.27 -24.85 4.81
CA LEU A 328 -6.50 -25.52 6.09
C LEU A 328 -6.50 -24.56 7.28
N LEU A 329 -5.67 -23.50 7.22
CA LEU A 329 -5.62 -22.47 8.27
C LEU A 329 -6.95 -21.73 8.37
N THR A 330 -7.60 -21.43 7.23
CA THR A 330 -8.91 -20.78 7.21
C THR A 330 -9.98 -21.65 7.87
N TYR A 331 -10.05 -22.93 7.53
CA TYR A 331 -10.98 -23.84 8.17
C TYR A 331 -10.78 -23.92 9.69
N ARG A 332 -9.51 -24.03 10.13
CA ARG A 332 -9.18 -24.06 11.56
C ARG A 332 -9.55 -22.76 12.27
N HIS A 333 -9.32 -21.61 11.62
CA HIS A 333 -9.65 -20.30 12.19
C HIS A 333 -11.15 -20.15 12.46
N PHE A 334 -12.00 -20.66 11.54
CA PHE A 334 -13.44 -20.65 11.70
C PHE A 334 -14.00 -21.88 12.45
N GLY A 335 -13.13 -22.75 12.99
CA GLY A 335 -13.55 -23.93 13.73
C GLY A 335 -14.26 -25.00 12.87
N LEU A 336 -14.01 -24.99 11.56
CA LEU A 336 -14.63 -25.90 10.60
C LEU A 336 -13.71 -27.10 10.32
N ALA A 337 -14.32 -28.26 10.07
CA ALA A 337 -13.59 -29.40 9.54
C ALA A 337 -13.17 -29.12 8.09
N ALA A 338 -11.89 -29.33 7.80
CA ALA A 338 -11.41 -29.20 6.42
C ALA A 338 -11.97 -30.35 5.57
N PRO A 339 -12.25 -30.12 4.28
CA PRO A 339 -12.63 -31.21 3.38
C PRO A 339 -11.52 -32.27 3.35
N ASP A 340 -11.89 -33.54 3.39
CA ASP A 340 -10.92 -34.63 3.25
C ASP A 340 -10.19 -34.51 1.92
N SER A 341 -8.86 -34.41 1.98
CA SER A 341 -7.98 -34.36 0.81
C SER A 341 -7.98 -35.64 -0.04
N SER A 342 -8.77 -36.61 0.36
CA SER A 342 -8.92 -37.93 -0.29
C SER A 342 -10.14 -38.06 -1.22
N SER A 343 -10.93 -37.01 -1.43
CA SER A 343 -11.94 -37.05 -2.50
C SER A 343 -11.22 -36.90 -3.84
N PRO A 344 -11.09 -37.95 -4.66
CA PRO A 344 -10.57 -37.79 -6.00
C PRO A 344 -11.51 -36.84 -6.75
N VAL A 345 -10.94 -35.83 -7.39
CA VAL A 345 -11.62 -35.13 -8.49
C VAL A 345 -12.17 -36.25 -9.38
N ARG A 346 -13.49 -36.45 -9.40
CA ARG A 346 -14.12 -37.34 -10.38
C ARG A 346 -13.72 -36.79 -11.72
N ASP A 347 -12.84 -37.50 -12.41
CA ASP A 347 -12.52 -37.25 -13.79
C ASP A 347 -13.85 -37.27 -14.55
N LEU A 348 -14.22 -36.13 -15.10
CA LEU A 348 -15.41 -35.98 -15.96
C LEU A 348 -15.29 -36.78 -17.26
N TRP A 349 -14.23 -37.59 -17.40
CA TRP A 349 -13.92 -38.41 -18.58
C TRP A 349 -14.08 -39.92 -18.35
N ASP A 350 -14.47 -40.36 -17.14
CA ASP A 350 -14.72 -41.80 -16.89
C ASP A 350 -16.20 -42.16 -17.11
N SER A 351 -16.73 -41.74 -18.27
CA SER A 351 -17.93 -42.37 -18.83
C SER A 351 -17.46 -43.53 -19.71
N GLY A 352 -17.17 -44.65 -19.06
CA GLY A 352 -16.94 -45.89 -19.76
C GLY A 352 -18.16 -46.21 -20.66
N ALA A 353 -17.92 -46.32 -21.90
CA ALA A 353 -18.80 -47.05 -22.83
C ALA A 353 -18.60 -48.56 -22.68
N PRO A 354 -19.65 -49.36 -22.84
CA PRO A 354 -19.61 -50.82 -22.76
C PRO A 354 -18.81 -51.44 -23.93
#